data_af093fa7078cd6683590b92262949ed3
#
_entry.id   af093fa7078cd6683590b92262949ed3
#
_cell.length_a   1.000
_cell.length_b   1.000
_cell.length_c   1.000
_cell.angle_alpha   90.00
_cell.angle_beta   90.00
_cell.angle_gamma   90.00
#
_symmetry.space_group_name_H-M   'P 1'
#
loop_
_entity.id
_entity.type
_entity.pdbx_description
1 polymer ?
#
loop_
_entity_poly.entity_id
_entity_poly.type
_entity_poly.pdbx_seq_one_letter_code
_entity_poly.pdbx_strand_id
1 'polypeptide(L)'
;RNEGMAVADAEYVMFVDSDDFIHPQTLELAVGLIERDGTDMVSWYRNSFYRNIQLKLMRLFKVDTAKTGAWRSPFKYRLGRIKTVVTDDALKYASDWNHPEQKFAIKHCFVWRHLFKRSLVKDVKFIKGMKYEDIPWWSELLMKPIKTTITQLPLYYYYVNRKSISKSINELERLETLLNGLSLIQKMYQDNGDMERLQMWSHNIKWAILVRGTKALARIMVSPDADKLVHYISDMAKTGLFDNATTPVELKAKEAYYTVAAGQKFSL
;
A
#
# COMPACT_ATOMS: atom_id res chain seq x y z
N ARG A 1 -12.00 7.90 -6.59
CA ARG A 1 -11.34 8.50 -5.40
C ARG A 1 -11.15 10.00 -5.56
N ASN A 2 -10.59 10.51 -6.68
CA ASN A 2 -10.41 11.96 -6.87
C ASN A 2 -11.73 12.75 -6.84
N GLU A 3 -12.78 12.23 -7.47
CA GLU A 3 -14.11 12.84 -7.43
C GLU A 3 -14.67 12.91 -6.00
N GLY A 4 -14.51 11.81 -5.23
CA GLY A 4 -14.91 11.81 -3.83
C GLY A 4 -14.13 12.82 -2.99
N MET A 5 -12.81 12.97 -3.23
CA MET A 5 -11.98 13.97 -2.56
C MET A 5 -12.39 15.41 -2.91
N ALA A 6 -12.84 15.64 -4.15
CA ALA A 6 -13.24 16.97 -4.61
C ALA A 6 -14.50 17.50 -3.89
N VAL A 7 -15.39 16.58 -3.46
CA VAL A 7 -16.66 16.93 -2.78
C VAL A 7 -16.62 16.71 -1.27
N ALA A 8 -15.55 16.07 -0.74
CA ALA A 8 -15.42 15.85 0.69
C ALA A 8 -15.10 17.17 1.40
N ASP A 9 -15.91 17.56 2.38
CA ASP A 9 -15.77 18.79 3.18
C ASP A 9 -15.49 18.54 4.66
N ALA A 10 -15.65 17.28 5.12
CA ALA A 10 -15.36 16.90 6.50
C ALA A 10 -13.87 17.01 6.87
N GLU A 11 -13.60 17.14 8.17
CA GLU A 11 -12.24 17.26 8.71
C GLU A 11 -11.38 16.01 8.45
N TYR A 12 -12.01 14.83 8.45
CA TYR A 12 -11.32 13.54 8.26
C TYR A 12 -11.81 12.83 7.02
N VAL A 13 -10.90 12.12 6.35
CA VAL A 13 -11.17 11.34 5.13
C VAL A 13 -10.68 9.91 5.30
N MET A 14 -11.49 8.96 4.88
CA MET A 14 -11.18 7.54 4.78
C MET A 14 -11.57 7.02 3.40
N PHE A 15 -10.74 6.17 2.83
CA PHE A 15 -11.09 5.45 1.59
C PHE A 15 -11.63 4.05 1.93
N VAL A 16 -12.74 3.68 1.31
CA VAL A 16 -13.34 2.34 1.45
C VAL A 16 -13.60 1.81 0.06
N ASP A 17 -13.07 0.63 -0.25
CA ASP A 17 -13.35 -0.04 -1.53
C ASP A 17 -14.77 -0.61 -1.51
N SER A 18 -15.45 -0.58 -2.66
CA SER A 18 -16.91 -0.85 -2.76
C SER A 18 -17.31 -2.28 -2.43
N ASP A 19 -16.36 -3.22 -2.41
CA ASP A 19 -16.57 -4.62 -2.05
C ASP A 19 -16.12 -4.96 -0.63
N ASP A 20 -15.66 -3.96 0.15
CA ASP A 20 -15.11 -4.13 1.49
C ASP A 20 -16.06 -3.61 2.58
N PHE A 21 -15.67 -3.81 3.83
CA PHE A 21 -16.41 -3.40 5.02
C PHE A 21 -15.49 -2.77 6.06
N ILE A 22 -16.06 -1.93 6.91
CA ILE A 22 -15.36 -1.38 8.08
C ILE A 22 -15.98 -1.91 9.38
N HIS A 23 -15.19 -1.95 10.45
CA HIS A 23 -15.69 -2.27 11.77
C HIS A 23 -16.70 -1.17 12.23
N PRO A 24 -17.81 -1.49 12.91
CA PRO A 24 -18.79 -0.49 13.33
C PRO A 24 -18.25 0.69 14.15
N GLN A 25 -17.16 0.47 14.87
CA GLN A 25 -16.48 1.52 15.65
C GLN A 25 -15.30 2.16 14.91
N THR A 26 -15.08 1.89 13.62
CA THR A 26 -13.88 2.37 12.91
C THR A 26 -13.73 3.88 12.99
N LEU A 27 -14.76 4.63 12.67
CA LEU A 27 -14.68 6.09 12.65
C LEU A 27 -14.53 6.65 14.07
N GLU A 28 -15.35 6.18 15.03
CA GLU A 28 -15.27 6.57 16.43
C GLU A 28 -13.84 6.38 16.99
N LEU A 29 -13.28 5.19 16.78
CA LEU A 29 -11.96 4.84 17.31
C LEU A 29 -10.85 5.58 16.57
N ALA A 30 -10.93 5.67 15.23
CA ALA A 30 -9.87 6.30 14.44
C ALA A 30 -9.80 7.80 14.68
N VAL A 31 -10.94 8.50 14.72
CA VAL A 31 -10.99 9.93 15.09
C VAL A 31 -10.49 10.13 16.52
N GLY A 32 -11.03 9.37 17.47
CA GLY A 32 -10.61 9.47 18.87
C GLY A 32 -9.11 9.19 19.10
N LEU A 33 -8.49 8.33 18.27
CA LEU A 33 -7.04 8.09 18.31
C LEU A 33 -6.25 9.28 17.76
N ILE A 34 -6.68 9.87 16.64
CA ILE A 34 -6.06 11.07 16.07
C ILE A 34 -6.12 12.23 17.07
N GLU A 35 -7.28 12.46 17.66
CA GLU A 35 -7.49 13.54 18.62
C GLU A 35 -6.69 13.33 19.92
N ARG A 36 -6.74 12.11 20.48
CA ARG A 36 -5.99 11.76 21.69
C ARG A 36 -4.49 11.95 21.54
N ASP A 37 -3.94 11.54 20.41
CA ASP A 37 -2.49 11.49 20.16
C ASP A 37 -1.99 12.76 19.44
N GLY A 38 -2.88 13.64 19.00
CA GLY A 38 -2.56 14.89 18.28
C GLY A 38 -1.83 14.60 16.95
N THR A 39 -2.27 13.57 16.20
CA THR A 39 -1.64 13.13 14.97
C THR A 39 -2.40 13.58 13.73
N ASP A 40 -1.82 13.41 12.53
CA ASP A 40 -2.43 13.80 11.25
C ASP A 40 -3.16 12.65 10.57
N MET A 41 -2.78 11.43 10.94
CA MET A 41 -3.47 10.23 10.49
C MET A 41 -3.37 9.10 11.53
N VAL A 42 -4.26 8.13 11.39
CA VAL A 42 -4.16 6.84 12.05
C VAL A 42 -4.04 5.74 11.02
N SER A 43 -3.15 4.78 11.31
CA SER A 43 -2.92 3.59 10.49
C SER A 43 -3.21 2.34 11.29
N TRP A 44 -3.86 1.37 10.66
CA TRP A 44 -4.08 0.06 11.27
C TRP A 44 -3.35 -1.04 10.55
N TYR A 45 -2.83 -1.96 11.34
CA TYR A 45 -1.95 -3.02 10.85
C TYR A 45 -2.70 -4.13 10.14
N ARG A 46 -3.80 -4.60 10.73
CA ARG A 46 -4.52 -5.78 10.23
C ARG A 46 -5.92 -5.42 9.79
N ASN A 47 -6.27 -6.04 8.70
CA ASN A 47 -7.61 -6.29 8.25
C ASN A 47 -7.95 -7.77 8.42
N SER A 48 -9.19 -8.06 8.67
CA SER A 48 -9.69 -9.44 8.63
C SER A 48 -10.07 -9.79 7.20
N PHE A 49 -9.69 -11.01 6.77
CA PHE A 49 -10.08 -11.52 5.45
C PHE A 49 -11.33 -12.36 5.60
N TYR A 50 -12.38 -12.03 4.84
CA TYR A 50 -13.53 -12.90 4.70
C TYR A 50 -13.33 -13.82 3.51
N ARG A 51 -13.21 -15.13 3.78
CA ARG A 51 -13.32 -16.14 2.73
C ARG A 51 -14.81 -16.37 2.43
N ASN A 52 -15.13 -16.71 1.19
CA ASN A 52 -16.49 -17.08 0.75
C ASN A 52 -17.20 -18.09 1.67
N ILE A 53 -16.45 -18.88 2.43
CA ILE A 53 -16.97 -19.84 3.39
C ILE A 53 -17.68 -19.18 4.57
N GLN A 54 -17.13 -18.04 5.07
CA GLN A 54 -17.76 -17.28 6.17
C GLN A 54 -19.05 -16.60 5.73
N LEU A 55 -19.05 -16.05 4.51
CA LEU A 55 -20.27 -15.49 3.91
C LEU A 55 -21.33 -16.58 3.63
N LYS A 56 -20.91 -17.78 3.21
CA LYS A 56 -21.81 -18.92 3.05
C LYS A 56 -22.43 -19.36 4.38
N LEU A 57 -21.62 -19.46 5.44
CA LEU A 57 -22.11 -19.78 6.78
C LEU A 57 -23.07 -18.69 7.31
N MET A 58 -22.80 -17.43 7.10
CA MET A 58 -23.68 -16.33 7.49
C MET A 58 -25.02 -16.38 6.72
N ARG A 59 -24.99 -16.72 5.42
CA ARG A 59 -26.21 -16.93 4.63
C ARG A 59 -26.98 -18.17 5.08
N LEU A 60 -26.27 -19.24 5.45
CA LEU A 60 -26.89 -20.50 5.94
C LEU A 60 -27.66 -20.27 7.26
N PHE A 61 -27.12 -19.43 8.13
CA PHE A 61 -27.77 -19.06 9.40
C PHE A 61 -28.75 -17.90 9.25
N LYS A 62 -29.15 -17.52 8.02
CA LYS A 62 -30.08 -16.43 7.73
C LYS A 62 -29.77 -15.12 8.49
N VAL A 63 -28.48 -14.86 8.70
CA VAL A 63 -28.07 -13.62 9.33
C VAL A 63 -28.30 -12.48 8.34
N ASP A 64 -29.31 -11.66 8.58
CA ASP A 64 -29.60 -10.45 7.80
C ASP A 64 -28.53 -9.40 8.14
N THR A 65 -27.49 -9.38 7.32
CA THR A 65 -26.34 -8.50 7.50
C THR A 65 -26.72 -7.01 7.40
N ALA A 66 -27.80 -6.67 6.71
CA ALA A 66 -28.26 -5.29 6.57
C ALA A 66 -29.02 -4.83 7.83
N LYS A 67 -29.79 -5.72 8.46
CA LYS A 67 -30.65 -5.37 9.61
C LYS A 67 -30.03 -5.62 10.97
N THR A 68 -29.16 -6.63 11.09
CA THR A 68 -28.70 -7.08 12.41
C THR A 68 -27.39 -6.44 12.83
N GLY A 69 -26.72 -5.69 11.95
CA GLY A 69 -25.35 -5.28 12.21
C GLY A 69 -24.48 -6.49 12.59
N ALA A 70 -24.71 -7.63 11.96
CA ALA A 70 -24.09 -8.93 12.27
C ALA A 70 -22.56 -8.93 12.07
N TRP A 71 -22.05 -7.88 11.47
CA TRP A 71 -20.65 -7.51 11.47
C TRP A 71 -20.22 -6.87 12.80
N ARG A 72 -21.06 -6.92 13.81
CA ARG A 72 -20.61 -6.61 15.17
C ARG A 72 -19.57 -7.65 15.53
N SER A 73 -18.30 -7.26 15.42
CA SER A 73 -17.28 -7.94 16.20
C SER A 73 -17.86 -8.08 17.61
N PRO A 74 -17.87 -9.27 18.22
CA PRO A 74 -18.36 -9.43 19.59
C PRO A 74 -17.56 -8.55 20.56
N PHE A 75 -16.45 -7.97 20.12
CA PHE A 75 -15.56 -7.14 20.90
C PHE A 75 -15.85 -5.66 20.67
N LYS A 76 -16.39 -5.00 21.68
CA LYS A 76 -16.38 -3.54 21.76
C LYS A 76 -15.00 -3.09 22.26
N TYR A 77 -14.32 -2.32 21.40
CA TYR A 77 -13.08 -1.69 21.79
C TYR A 77 -13.36 -0.44 22.64
N ARG A 78 -12.50 -0.18 23.61
CA ARG A 78 -12.54 1.04 24.45
C ARG A 78 -11.30 1.87 24.15
N LEU A 79 -11.47 3.11 23.70
CA LEU A 79 -10.40 4.01 23.26
C LEU A 79 -9.23 4.07 24.27
N GLY A 80 -9.50 4.23 25.56
CA GLY A 80 -8.48 4.32 26.58
C GLY A 80 -7.68 3.02 26.85
N ARG A 81 -8.07 1.88 26.24
CA ARG A 81 -7.37 0.59 26.36
C ARG A 81 -6.63 0.18 25.08
N ILE A 82 -6.72 1.00 24.04
CA ILE A 82 -6.09 0.69 22.75
C ILE A 82 -4.61 1.03 22.83
N LYS A 83 -3.78 0.01 22.65
CA LYS A 83 -2.34 0.19 22.51
C LYS A 83 -2.03 0.77 21.13
N THR A 84 -1.26 1.85 21.12
CA THR A 84 -0.81 2.54 19.93
C THR A 84 0.68 2.84 20.00
N VAL A 85 1.26 3.08 18.83
CA VAL A 85 2.54 3.75 18.69
C VAL A 85 2.29 5.07 17.97
N VAL A 86 2.93 6.12 18.45
CA VAL A 86 2.90 7.44 17.83
C VAL A 86 4.27 7.73 17.26
N THR A 87 4.32 8.22 16.02
CA THR A 87 5.54 8.66 15.35
C THR A 87 5.33 10.03 14.73
N ASP A 88 6.34 10.87 14.75
CA ASP A 88 6.32 12.17 14.09
C ASP A 88 6.59 12.08 12.59
N ASP A 89 7.14 10.96 12.12
CA ASP A 89 7.39 10.69 10.71
C ASP A 89 7.12 9.22 10.36
N ALA A 90 6.04 8.98 9.62
CA ALA A 90 5.62 7.66 9.19
C ALA A 90 6.71 6.92 8.37
N LEU A 91 7.36 7.61 7.44
CA LEU A 91 8.38 6.99 6.59
C LEU A 91 9.64 6.64 7.37
N LYS A 92 10.09 7.54 8.25
CA LYS A 92 11.23 7.29 9.14
C LYS A 92 10.94 6.13 10.09
N TYR A 93 9.75 6.07 10.66
CA TYR A 93 9.33 4.96 11.51
C TYR A 93 9.35 3.62 10.74
N ALA A 94 8.93 3.61 9.47
CA ALA A 94 8.99 2.41 8.64
C ALA A 94 10.43 1.94 8.38
N SER A 95 11.44 2.79 8.53
CA SER A 95 12.85 2.47 8.38
C SER A 95 13.49 1.91 9.66
N ASP A 96 12.88 2.15 10.82
CA ASP A 96 13.39 1.62 12.10
C ASP A 96 13.09 0.13 12.26
N TRP A 97 14.13 -0.70 12.40
CA TRP A 97 14.04 -2.15 12.49
C TRP A 97 13.59 -2.69 13.86
N ASN A 98 13.51 -1.84 14.88
CA ASN A 98 13.14 -2.25 16.23
C ASN A 98 11.66 -2.62 16.40
N HIS A 99 10.81 -2.25 15.43
CA HIS A 99 9.36 -2.48 15.49
C HIS A 99 8.82 -3.15 14.23
N PRO A 100 9.21 -4.39 13.87
CA PRO A 100 8.90 -5.02 12.59
C PRO A 100 7.39 -5.21 12.35
N GLU A 101 6.61 -5.48 13.40
CA GLU A 101 5.18 -5.73 13.25
C GLU A 101 4.37 -4.48 12.90
N GLN A 102 4.80 -3.32 13.36
CA GLN A 102 4.07 -2.05 13.19
C GLN A 102 4.43 -1.33 11.89
N LYS A 103 5.61 -1.63 11.33
CA LYS A 103 6.06 -1.11 10.03
C LYS A 103 5.14 -1.49 8.88
N PHE A 104 4.43 -2.61 9.01
CA PHE A 104 3.58 -3.15 7.96
C PHE A 104 2.47 -2.18 7.53
N ALA A 105 1.91 -1.40 8.45
CA ALA A 105 0.87 -0.44 8.11
C ALA A 105 1.38 0.62 7.13
N ILE A 106 2.59 1.13 7.36
CA ILE A 106 3.22 2.18 6.54
C ILE A 106 3.81 1.63 5.23
N LYS A 107 4.41 0.45 5.26
CA LYS A 107 5.01 -0.20 4.06
C LYS A 107 3.98 -0.67 3.04
N HIS A 108 2.74 -0.88 3.44
CA HIS A 108 1.68 -1.25 2.54
C HIS A 108 0.93 0.00 2.07
N CYS A 109 1.06 0.31 0.80
CA CYS A 109 0.48 1.48 0.14
C CYS A 109 -1.07 1.42 0.00
N PHE A 110 -1.76 0.70 0.89
CA PHE A 110 -3.21 0.55 0.83
C PHE A 110 -3.90 1.73 1.49
N VAL A 111 -4.48 2.61 0.71
CA VAL A 111 -5.15 3.84 1.19
C VAL A 111 -6.31 3.57 2.16
N TRP A 112 -6.96 2.41 2.07
CA TRP A 112 -8.03 1.98 2.97
C TRP A 112 -7.56 1.54 4.37
N ARG A 113 -6.26 1.57 4.62
CA ARG A 113 -5.66 1.27 5.94
C ARG A 113 -5.52 2.49 6.84
N HIS A 114 -6.07 3.60 6.44
CA HIS A 114 -5.82 4.87 7.11
C HIS A 114 -7.08 5.71 7.22
N LEU A 115 -7.17 6.50 8.30
CA LEU A 115 -7.96 7.72 8.37
C LEU A 115 -7.00 8.90 8.37
N PHE A 116 -7.29 9.91 7.60
CA PHE A 116 -6.46 11.08 7.41
C PHE A 116 -7.18 12.35 7.85
N LYS A 117 -6.48 13.34 8.41
CA LYS A 117 -6.95 14.72 8.34
C LYS A 117 -7.07 15.12 6.86
N ARG A 118 -8.19 15.70 6.47
CA ARG A 118 -8.42 16.12 5.08
C ARG A 118 -7.36 17.09 4.58
N SER A 119 -6.88 18.01 5.44
CA SER A 119 -5.82 18.96 5.12
C SER A 119 -4.53 18.29 4.63
N LEU A 120 -4.24 17.07 5.10
CA LEU A 120 -3.05 16.30 4.70
C LEU A 120 -3.14 15.78 3.26
N VAL A 121 -4.34 15.40 2.80
CA VAL A 121 -4.53 14.61 1.56
C VAL A 121 -5.28 15.36 0.44
N LYS A 122 -5.88 16.52 0.71
CA LYS A 122 -6.77 17.23 -0.24
C LYS A 122 -6.10 17.59 -1.57
N ASP A 123 -4.78 17.82 -1.56
CA ASP A 123 -4.02 18.27 -2.72
C ASP A 123 -3.30 17.13 -3.45
N VAL A 124 -3.20 15.93 -2.83
CA VAL A 124 -2.59 14.74 -3.43
C VAL A 124 -3.60 14.01 -4.31
N LYS A 125 -3.29 13.81 -5.58
CA LYS A 125 -4.21 13.25 -6.57
C LYS A 125 -3.80 11.84 -6.99
N PHE A 126 -4.79 10.95 -7.09
CA PHE A 126 -4.57 9.66 -7.75
C PHE A 126 -4.38 9.86 -9.25
N ILE A 127 -3.40 9.17 -9.82
CA ILE A 127 -3.13 9.25 -11.27
C ILE A 127 -4.28 8.58 -12.02
N LYS A 128 -4.98 9.35 -12.86
CA LYS A 128 -6.15 8.88 -13.59
C LYS A 128 -5.76 7.78 -14.58
N GLY A 129 -6.52 6.68 -14.58
CA GLY A 129 -6.29 5.55 -15.48
C GLY A 129 -5.15 4.62 -15.09
N MET A 130 -4.39 4.94 -14.05
CA MET A 130 -3.32 4.08 -13.56
C MET A 130 -3.90 2.98 -12.66
N LYS A 131 -3.45 1.75 -12.88
CA LYS A 131 -3.69 0.63 -11.95
C LYS A 131 -2.62 0.65 -10.86
N TYR A 132 -2.96 0.22 -9.63
CA TYR A 132 -2.09 0.36 -8.44
C TYR A 132 -1.76 1.83 -8.12
N GLU A 133 -2.69 2.71 -8.38
CA GLU A 133 -2.63 4.16 -8.20
C GLU A 133 -2.39 4.58 -6.74
N ASP A 134 -2.62 3.66 -5.81
CA ASP A 134 -2.37 3.85 -4.39
C ASP A 134 -0.87 3.88 -4.05
N ILE A 135 -0.02 3.21 -4.82
CA ILE A 135 1.44 3.22 -4.61
C ILE A 135 2.05 4.62 -4.83
N PRO A 136 1.89 5.26 -6.00
CA PRO A 136 2.40 6.62 -6.19
C PRO A 136 1.71 7.62 -5.27
N TRP A 137 0.39 7.55 -5.08
CA TRP A 137 -0.33 8.44 -4.20
C TRP A 137 0.20 8.38 -2.76
N TRP A 138 0.39 7.18 -2.22
CA TRP A 138 0.93 6.98 -0.88
C TRP A 138 2.38 7.46 -0.78
N SER A 139 3.19 7.17 -1.80
CA SER A 139 4.59 7.57 -1.84
C SER A 139 4.76 9.08 -1.91
N GLU A 140 3.92 9.78 -2.70
CA GLU A 140 3.87 11.24 -2.75
C GLU A 140 3.51 11.83 -1.38
N LEU A 141 2.51 11.27 -0.71
CA LEU A 141 2.12 11.70 0.63
C LEU A 141 3.28 11.59 1.62
N LEU A 142 4.08 10.54 1.53
CA LEU A 142 5.23 10.30 2.39
C LEU A 142 6.47 11.15 2.06
N MET A 143 6.42 12.04 1.06
CA MET A 143 7.51 12.99 0.78
C MET A 143 7.70 14.02 1.90
N LYS A 144 6.73 14.16 2.80
CA LYS A 144 6.80 15.03 3.98
C LYS A 144 6.68 14.18 5.25
N PRO A 145 7.24 14.65 6.38
CA PRO A 145 6.99 14.02 7.67
C PRO A 145 5.48 14.05 8.01
N ILE A 146 4.95 12.92 8.45
CA ILE A 146 3.54 12.78 8.81
C ILE A 146 3.46 12.20 10.21
N LYS A 147 2.88 12.96 11.13
CA LYS A 147 2.63 12.49 12.48
C LYS A 147 1.49 11.45 12.48
N THR A 148 1.80 10.25 12.93
CA THR A 148 0.93 9.08 12.73
C THR A 148 0.74 8.30 14.00
N THR A 149 -0.53 7.96 14.30
CA THR A 149 -0.88 6.92 15.27
C THR A 149 -0.98 5.57 14.56
N ILE A 150 -0.34 4.54 15.11
CA ILE A 150 -0.35 3.18 14.55
C ILE A 150 -0.99 2.24 15.56
N THR A 151 -1.98 1.47 15.12
CA THR A 151 -2.67 0.47 15.95
C THR A 151 -2.76 -0.88 15.25
N GLN A 152 -2.84 -1.96 16.04
CA GLN A 152 -3.05 -3.32 15.53
C GLN A 152 -4.54 -3.71 15.45
N LEU A 153 -5.46 -2.79 15.70
CA LEU A 153 -6.88 -3.09 15.61
C LEU A 153 -7.30 -3.48 14.21
N PRO A 154 -8.14 -4.50 14.04
CA PRO A 154 -8.71 -4.89 12.75
C PRO A 154 -9.92 -4.00 12.42
N LEU A 155 -9.66 -2.75 12.01
CA LEU A 155 -10.71 -1.77 11.74
C LEU A 155 -11.29 -1.88 10.32
N TYR A 156 -10.68 -2.64 9.44
CA TYR A 156 -11.07 -2.80 8.04
C TYR A 156 -11.15 -4.27 7.67
N TYR A 157 -12.17 -4.66 6.92
CA TYR A 157 -12.44 -6.03 6.49
C TYR A 157 -12.35 -6.12 4.97
N TYR A 158 -11.26 -6.68 4.49
CA TYR A 158 -11.00 -6.87 3.08
C TYR A 158 -11.70 -8.12 2.52
N TYR A 159 -12.50 -7.94 1.49
CA TYR A 159 -13.17 -9.04 0.80
C TYR A 159 -12.28 -9.65 -0.30
N VAL A 160 -11.89 -10.92 -0.11
CA VAL A 160 -11.06 -11.62 -1.10
C VAL A 160 -11.92 -12.06 -2.30
N ASN A 161 -12.03 -11.18 -3.29
CA ASN A 161 -12.74 -11.47 -4.54
C ASN A 161 -11.83 -12.21 -5.52
N ARG A 162 -12.28 -13.37 -6.05
CA ARG A 162 -11.57 -14.12 -7.09
C ARG A 162 -11.58 -13.40 -8.45
N LYS A 163 -12.55 -12.52 -8.68
CA LYS A 163 -12.74 -11.73 -9.91
C LYS A 163 -12.18 -10.31 -9.77
N SER A 164 -11.30 -10.06 -8.81
CA SER A 164 -10.69 -8.75 -8.61
C SER A 164 -9.93 -8.29 -9.85
N ILE A 165 -10.00 -7.00 -10.16
CA ILE A 165 -9.27 -6.35 -11.26
C ILE A 165 -7.77 -6.66 -11.18
N SER A 166 -7.21 -6.70 -9.98
CA SER A 166 -5.79 -7.04 -9.76
C SER A 166 -5.42 -8.47 -10.21
N LYS A 167 -6.39 -9.36 -10.45
CA LYS A 167 -6.18 -10.73 -10.95
C LYS A 167 -6.47 -10.89 -12.44
N SER A 168 -7.14 -9.93 -13.07
CA SER A 168 -7.51 -9.98 -14.49
C SER A 168 -6.42 -9.40 -15.42
N ILE A 169 -5.42 -8.77 -14.86
CA ILE A 169 -4.30 -8.14 -15.61
C ILE A 169 -3.26 -9.21 -15.92
N ASN A 170 -2.73 -9.23 -17.13
CA ASN A 170 -1.60 -10.09 -17.46
C ASN A 170 -0.36 -9.68 -16.64
N GLU A 171 0.60 -10.58 -16.52
CA GLU A 171 1.73 -10.40 -15.60
C GLU A 171 2.70 -9.32 -16.06
N LEU A 172 2.90 -9.18 -17.37
CA LEU A 172 3.74 -8.13 -17.97
C LEU A 172 3.12 -6.76 -17.71
N GLU A 173 1.85 -6.55 -18.07
CA GLU A 173 1.14 -5.28 -17.84
C GLU A 173 1.16 -4.86 -16.36
N ARG A 174 1.03 -5.83 -15.45
CA ARG A 174 1.15 -5.58 -14.01
C ARG A 174 2.53 -5.05 -13.64
N LEU A 175 3.56 -5.70 -14.13
CA LEU A 175 4.95 -5.32 -13.85
C LEU A 175 5.25 -3.94 -14.42
N GLU A 176 4.89 -3.67 -15.68
CA GLU A 176 5.06 -2.38 -16.33
C GLU A 176 4.39 -1.25 -15.55
N THR A 177 3.14 -1.46 -15.13
CA THR A 177 2.40 -0.45 -14.34
C THR A 177 3.09 -0.14 -13.02
N LEU A 178 3.57 -1.17 -12.31
CA LEU A 178 4.28 -1.00 -11.04
C LEU A 178 5.60 -0.25 -11.23
N LEU A 179 6.39 -0.63 -12.24
CA LEU A 179 7.70 0.00 -12.50
C LEU A 179 7.55 1.45 -12.97
N ASN A 180 6.56 1.75 -13.82
CA ASN A 180 6.23 3.13 -14.22
C ASN A 180 5.88 4.00 -13.01
N GLY A 181 5.05 3.48 -12.09
CA GLY A 181 4.70 4.18 -10.86
C GLY A 181 5.91 4.44 -9.97
N LEU A 182 6.78 3.45 -9.79
CA LEU A 182 8.00 3.60 -9.01
C LEU A 182 8.99 4.59 -9.65
N SER A 183 9.14 4.57 -10.98
CA SER A 183 10.01 5.50 -11.71
C SER A 183 9.53 6.95 -11.57
N LEU A 184 8.22 7.18 -11.71
CA LEU A 184 7.61 8.49 -11.52
C LEU A 184 7.91 9.04 -10.12
N ILE A 185 7.68 8.23 -9.10
CA ILE A 185 7.89 8.65 -7.70
C ILE A 185 9.37 8.85 -7.40
N GLN A 186 10.25 7.99 -7.90
CA GLN A 186 11.69 8.19 -7.73
C GLN A 186 12.12 9.55 -8.28
N LYS A 187 11.64 9.91 -9.46
CA LYS A 187 11.89 11.23 -10.05
C LYS A 187 11.36 12.36 -9.16
N MET A 188 10.12 12.25 -8.65
CA MET A 188 9.56 13.27 -7.75
C MET A 188 10.41 13.47 -6.49
N TYR A 189 10.90 12.39 -5.88
CA TYR A 189 11.82 12.47 -4.73
C TYR A 189 13.16 13.10 -5.09
N GLN A 190 13.72 12.77 -6.28
CA GLN A 190 14.96 13.39 -6.77
C GLN A 190 14.79 14.88 -7.02
N ASP A 191 13.70 15.27 -7.67
CA ASP A 191 13.37 16.67 -7.95
C ASP A 191 13.13 17.48 -6.66
N ASN A 192 12.66 16.84 -5.59
CA ASN A 192 12.51 17.45 -4.26
C ASN A 192 13.85 17.66 -3.53
N GLY A 193 14.92 16.98 -3.96
CA GLY A 193 16.28 17.17 -3.44
C GLY A 193 16.56 16.54 -2.07
N ASP A 194 15.59 15.90 -1.42
CA ASP A 194 15.77 15.22 -0.13
C ASP A 194 16.29 13.79 -0.34
N MET A 195 17.60 13.66 -0.40
CA MET A 195 18.26 12.38 -0.67
C MET A 195 18.12 11.38 0.47
N GLU A 196 18.05 11.83 1.72
CA GLU A 196 17.81 10.95 2.87
C GLU A 196 16.42 10.32 2.76
N ARG A 197 15.42 11.14 2.44
CA ARG A 197 14.05 10.68 2.30
C ARG A 197 13.86 9.77 1.09
N LEU A 198 14.53 10.08 -0.03
CA LEU A 198 14.59 9.20 -1.21
C LEU A 198 15.15 7.83 -0.84
N GLN A 199 16.22 7.77 -0.05
CA GLN A 199 16.82 6.52 0.39
C GLN A 199 15.87 5.71 1.29
N MET A 200 15.22 6.36 2.26
CA MET A 200 14.21 5.73 3.12
C MET A 200 13.03 5.16 2.30
N TRP A 201 12.49 5.94 1.36
CA TRP A 201 11.43 5.48 0.47
C TRP A 201 11.91 4.31 -0.41
N SER A 202 13.08 4.43 -1.00
CA SER A 202 13.67 3.39 -1.84
C SER A 202 13.76 2.06 -1.10
N HIS A 203 14.30 2.07 0.11
CA HIS A 203 14.44 0.86 0.92
C HIS A 203 13.09 0.28 1.39
N ASN A 204 12.16 1.13 1.83
CA ASN A 204 10.92 0.67 2.46
C ASN A 204 9.83 0.29 1.46
N ILE A 205 9.75 0.98 0.32
CA ILE A 205 8.67 0.83 -0.66
C ILE A 205 9.20 0.30 -1.99
N LYS A 206 10.10 1.02 -2.64
CA LYS A 206 10.60 0.65 -3.96
C LYS A 206 11.17 -0.77 -3.99
N TRP A 207 12.17 -1.04 -3.16
CA TRP A 207 12.82 -2.35 -3.14
C TRP A 207 11.91 -3.47 -2.64
N ALA A 208 10.97 -3.20 -1.74
CA ALA A 208 9.98 -4.20 -1.34
C ALA A 208 9.10 -4.65 -2.52
N ILE A 209 8.82 -3.77 -3.48
CA ILE A 209 8.07 -4.08 -4.70
C ILE A 209 8.98 -4.77 -5.72
N LEU A 210 10.19 -4.25 -5.97
CA LEU A 210 11.15 -4.80 -6.93
C LEU A 210 11.56 -6.24 -6.58
N VAL A 211 11.87 -6.53 -5.32
CA VAL A 211 12.19 -7.89 -4.87
C VAL A 211 11.04 -8.85 -5.15
N ARG A 212 9.80 -8.46 -4.92
CA ARG A 212 8.64 -9.29 -5.28
C ARG A 212 8.46 -9.44 -6.79
N GLY A 213 8.83 -8.42 -7.55
CA GLY A 213 8.78 -8.38 -9.00
C GLY A 213 9.69 -9.40 -9.68
N THR A 214 10.79 -9.85 -9.04
CA THR A 214 11.71 -10.84 -9.63
C THR A 214 11.03 -12.16 -9.97
N LYS A 215 9.99 -12.56 -9.23
CA LYS A 215 9.19 -13.74 -9.54
C LYS A 215 8.39 -13.58 -10.84
N ALA A 216 7.92 -12.36 -11.12
CA ALA A 216 7.26 -12.04 -12.38
C ALA A 216 8.26 -12.05 -13.54
N LEU A 217 9.45 -11.44 -13.35
CA LEU A 217 10.52 -11.50 -14.36
C LEU A 217 10.79 -12.94 -14.79
N ALA A 218 11.03 -13.86 -13.84
CA ALA A 218 11.35 -15.24 -14.15
C ALA A 218 10.23 -15.95 -14.95
N ARG A 219 8.98 -15.68 -14.64
CA ARG A 219 7.84 -16.28 -15.35
C ARG A 219 7.63 -15.69 -16.75
N ILE A 220 7.79 -14.36 -16.88
CA ILE A 220 7.61 -13.70 -18.18
C ILE A 220 8.76 -14.05 -19.13
N MET A 221 9.98 -14.21 -18.63
CA MET A 221 11.16 -14.59 -19.45
C MET A 221 11.02 -15.96 -20.14
N VAL A 222 10.11 -16.81 -19.68
CA VAL A 222 9.81 -18.11 -20.34
C VAL A 222 8.47 -18.11 -21.06
N SER A 223 7.85 -16.94 -21.24
CA SER A 223 6.58 -16.73 -21.92
C SER A 223 6.79 -16.07 -23.30
N PRO A 224 5.74 -16.01 -24.16
CA PRO A 224 5.80 -15.27 -25.42
C PRO A 224 6.09 -13.78 -25.30
N ASP A 225 5.96 -13.21 -24.11
CA ASP A 225 6.20 -11.77 -23.86
C ASP A 225 7.66 -11.48 -23.42
N ALA A 226 8.57 -12.44 -23.48
CA ALA A 226 9.97 -12.28 -23.06
C ALA A 226 10.68 -11.10 -23.75
N ASP A 227 10.57 -10.98 -25.07
CA ASP A 227 11.23 -9.91 -25.82
C ASP A 227 10.68 -8.52 -25.43
N LYS A 228 9.38 -8.40 -25.23
CA LYS A 228 8.76 -7.15 -24.74
C LYS A 228 9.26 -6.79 -23.36
N LEU A 229 9.36 -7.79 -22.47
CA LEU A 229 9.92 -7.60 -21.12
C LEU A 229 11.35 -7.09 -21.18
N VAL A 230 12.23 -7.73 -21.98
CA VAL A 230 13.64 -7.34 -22.13
C VAL A 230 13.76 -5.89 -22.55
N HIS A 231 13.02 -5.51 -23.61
CA HIS A 231 13.02 -4.13 -24.11
C HIS A 231 12.57 -3.14 -23.03
N TYR A 232 11.45 -3.42 -22.37
CA TYR A 232 10.90 -2.58 -21.31
C TYR A 232 11.83 -2.43 -20.10
N ILE A 233 12.42 -3.54 -19.61
CA ILE A 233 13.35 -3.50 -18.47
C ILE A 233 14.65 -2.78 -18.85
N SER A 234 15.12 -2.92 -20.08
CA SER A 234 16.28 -2.19 -20.58
C SER A 234 16.04 -0.67 -20.53
N ASP A 235 14.85 -0.20 -20.92
CA ASP A 235 14.50 1.22 -20.83
C ASP A 235 14.36 1.69 -19.38
N MET A 236 13.74 0.90 -18.53
CA MET A 236 13.66 1.21 -17.09
C MET A 236 15.04 1.27 -16.42
N ALA A 237 15.99 0.44 -16.82
CA ALA A 237 17.34 0.47 -16.30
C ALA A 237 18.06 1.81 -16.58
N LYS A 238 17.79 2.42 -17.74
CA LYS A 238 18.34 3.74 -18.12
C LYS A 238 17.85 4.88 -17.20
N THR A 239 16.71 4.71 -16.54
CA THR A 239 16.17 5.71 -15.60
C THR A 239 16.85 5.67 -14.22
N GLY A 240 17.74 4.71 -13.98
CA GLY A 240 18.32 4.49 -12.65
C GLY A 240 17.35 3.89 -11.62
N LEU A 241 16.20 3.35 -12.07
CA LEU A 241 15.19 2.77 -11.16
C LEU A 241 15.75 1.65 -10.30
N PHE A 242 16.65 0.85 -10.85
CA PHE A 242 17.26 -0.32 -10.18
C PHE A 242 18.54 0.02 -9.43
N ASP A 243 18.88 1.30 -9.28
CA ASP A 243 20.03 1.73 -8.52
C ASP A 243 19.72 1.87 -7.02
N ASN A 244 20.78 2.10 -6.21
CA ASN A 244 20.68 2.28 -4.76
C ASN A 244 20.18 1.04 -3.99
N ALA A 245 20.48 -0.17 -4.48
CA ALA A 245 20.35 -1.40 -3.70
C ALA A 245 21.43 -1.45 -2.62
N THR A 246 21.06 -1.77 -1.39
CA THR A 246 21.97 -1.76 -0.25
C THR A 246 22.02 -3.08 0.51
N THR A 247 20.92 -3.81 0.56
CA THR A 247 20.87 -5.11 1.25
C THR A 247 21.18 -6.27 0.30
N PRO A 248 21.63 -7.43 0.81
CA PRO A 248 21.90 -8.60 -0.03
C PRO A 248 20.69 -9.03 -0.88
N VAL A 249 19.48 -8.90 -0.36
CA VAL A 249 18.24 -9.23 -1.07
C VAL A 249 17.96 -8.23 -2.20
N GLU A 250 18.20 -6.95 -1.95
CA GLU A 250 18.06 -5.89 -2.97
C GLU A 250 19.12 -6.02 -4.06
N LEU A 251 20.36 -6.31 -3.70
CA LEU A 251 21.47 -6.54 -4.65
C LEU A 251 21.17 -7.72 -5.57
N LYS A 252 20.67 -8.84 -5.02
CA LYS A 252 20.23 -9.99 -5.82
C LYS A 252 19.08 -9.63 -6.76
N ALA A 253 18.10 -8.83 -6.29
CA ALA A 253 17.02 -8.36 -7.13
C ALA A 253 17.51 -7.42 -8.22
N LYS A 254 18.42 -6.48 -7.92
CA LYS A 254 19.08 -5.60 -8.89
C LYS A 254 19.75 -6.40 -9.98
N GLU A 255 20.57 -7.39 -9.62
CA GLU A 255 21.23 -8.29 -10.57
C GLU A 255 20.20 -8.94 -11.52
N ALA A 256 19.08 -9.45 -10.99
CA ALA A 256 18.02 -10.04 -11.80
C ALA A 256 17.46 -9.07 -12.85
N TYR A 257 17.18 -7.82 -12.48
CA TYR A 257 16.68 -6.81 -13.41
C TYR A 257 17.71 -6.48 -14.49
N TYR A 258 18.99 -6.32 -14.14
CA TYR A 258 20.03 -6.05 -15.13
C TYR A 258 20.33 -7.26 -16.02
N THR A 259 20.23 -8.48 -15.51
CA THR A 259 20.35 -9.71 -16.31
C THR A 259 19.25 -9.76 -17.39
N VAL A 260 18.00 -9.45 -17.00
CA VAL A 260 16.89 -9.35 -17.96
C VAL A 260 17.10 -8.20 -18.94
N ALA A 261 17.53 -7.03 -18.50
CA ALA A 261 17.84 -5.89 -19.37
C ALA A 261 18.90 -6.22 -20.43
N ALA A 262 19.83 -7.11 -20.14
CA ALA A 262 20.83 -7.62 -21.06
C ALA A 262 20.33 -8.77 -21.97
N GLY A 263 19.04 -9.12 -21.91
CA GLY A 263 18.45 -10.21 -22.69
C GLY A 263 18.88 -11.61 -22.23
N GLN A 264 19.44 -11.73 -21.05
CA GLN A 264 19.93 -13.00 -20.52
C GLN A 264 18.85 -13.72 -19.70
N LYS A 265 18.85 -15.06 -19.78
CA LYS A 265 17.96 -15.87 -18.95
C LYS A 265 18.41 -15.81 -17.50
N PHE A 266 17.44 -15.66 -16.63
CA PHE A 266 17.63 -15.61 -15.19
C PHE A 266 16.75 -16.67 -14.52
N SER A 267 17.29 -17.40 -13.57
CA SER A 267 16.56 -18.37 -12.73
C SER A 267 16.57 -17.89 -11.27
N LEU A 268 15.45 -18.07 -10.58
CA LEU A 268 15.30 -17.71 -9.15
C LEU A 268 16.10 -18.63 -8.24
#